data_c3d6c441e86cd745b63793c83aa05036
#
_entry.id   c3d6c441e86cd745b63793c83aa05036
#
_cell.length_a   1.000
_cell.length_b   1.000
_cell.length_c   1.000
_cell.angle_alpha   90.00
_cell.angle_beta   90.00
_cell.angle_gamma   90.00
#
_symmetry.space_group_name_H-M   'P 1'
#
loop_
_entity.id
_entity.type
_entity.pdbx_description
1 polymer ?
#
loop_
_entity_poly.entity_id
_entity_poly.type
_entity_poly.pdbx_seq_one_letter_code
_entity_poly.pdbx_strand_id
1 'polypeptide(L)'
;MSIEVGASFGVNLVWREKGEHWHEDCIGTKKKNGITVMCWGMISWNWKGPFHIWAKETKEEKAEAKKGVEEWNKEAERKEDQLNAEWRGTEEWRVLKEVELEALRASRGLRAAARERGEKLIVPQSWRAKKFKVVRAKRKDAKGIDSWRYVTALCRPLLWSTCRERLLLNPQFLLMEDNAPSHNSGFTNEVRESEGIAKVKWPPNSLDLNPIEHIWRLMKWRILRRRGAERITTPREMETVLQEEWDKITIEEINHEIVKLPDIMIRCMAANGGNKFQS
;
A
#
# COMPACT_ATOMS: atom_id res chain seq x y z
N MET A 1 -6.83 8.53 -1.21
CA MET A 1 -8.24 8.65 -1.69
C MET A 1 -8.30 8.75 -3.20
N SER A 2 -9.36 8.24 -3.83
CA SER A 2 -9.64 8.38 -5.28
C SER A 2 -11.05 8.95 -5.47
N ILE A 3 -11.19 9.94 -6.37
CA ILE A 3 -12.47 10.58 -6.68
C ILE A 3 -12.66 10.62 -8.20
N GLU A 4 -13.84 10.20 -8.69
CA GLU A 4 -14.22 10.31 -10.09
C GLU A 4 -14.63 11.73 -10.46
N VAL A 5 -14.15 12.21 -11.61
CA VAL A 5 -14.51 13.50 -12.20
C VAL A 5 -15.81 13.34 -12.98
N GLY A 6 -16.75 14.24 -12.79
CA GLY A 6 -18.03 14.26 -13.55
C GLY A 6 -19.03 13.16 -13.22
N ALA A 7 -18.73 12.25 -12.27
CA ALA A 7 -19.69 11.28 -11.79
C ALA A 7 -20.67 11.93 -10.79
N SER A 8 -21.95 11.59 -10.87
CA SER A 8 -22.85 11.79 -9.75
C SER A 8 -22.45 10.84 -8.64
N PHE A 9 -21.79 11.35 -7.59
CA PHE A 9 -21.64 10.60 -6.36
C PHE A 9 -22.98 10.64 -5.63
N GLY A 10 -23.55 9.52 -5.48
CA GLY A 10 -24.70 9.31 -4.67
C GLY A 10 -25.17 7.90 -4.94
N VAL A 11 -25.56 7.21 -3.93
CA VAL A 11 -26.47 6.11 -4.09
C VAL A 11 -27.69 6.75 -4.77
N ASN A 12 -27.90 6.47 -6.04
CA ASN A 12 -29.21 6.74 -6.64
C ASN A 12 -30.17 5.91 -5.82
N LEU A 13 -30.86 6.58 -4.89
CA LEU A 13 -31.93 5.93 -4.13
C LEU A 13 -33.03 5.60 -5.13
N VAL A 14 -33.13 4.35 -5.49
CA VAL A 14 -34.21 3.82 -6.30
C VAL A 14 -35.24 3.26 -5.36
N TRP A 15 -36.49 3.74 -5.48
CA TRP A 15 -37.65 3.12 -4.82
C TRP A 15 -37.83 1.73 -5.39
N ARG A 16 -37.82 0.71 -4.52
CA ARG A 16 -37.93 -0.70 -4.90
C ARG A 16 -38.76 -1.47 -3.88
N GLU A 17 -39.40 -2.52 -4.33
CA GLU A 17 -40.08 -3.47 -3.46
C GLU A 17 -39.09 -4.44 -2.79
N LYS A 18 -39.52 -5.09 -1.73
CA LYS A 18 -38.72 -6.07 -1.00
C LYS A 18 -38.47 -7.27 -1.91
N GLY A 19 -37.21 -7.47 -2.32
CA GLY A 19 -36.79 -8.54 -3.22
C GLY A 19 -36.21 -8.08 -4.56
N GLU A 20 -36.46 -6.84 -4.98
CA GLU A 20 -36.01 -6.29 -6.28
C GLU A 20 -34.58 -5.77 -6.29
N HIS A 21 -33.77 -6.10 -5.31
CA HIS A 21 -32.40 -5.56 -5.19
C HIS A 21 -31.44 -5.96 -6.33
N TRP A 22 -31.81 -6.98 -7.11
CA TRP A 22 -31.09 -7.42 -8.30
C TRP A 22 -31.83 -7.13 -9.62
N HIS A 23 -32.96 -6.42 -9.58
CA HIS A 23 -33.64 -6.02 -10.80
C HIS A 23 -32.79 -5.04 -11.61
N GLU A 24 -32.78 -5.16 -12.95
CA GLU A 24 -31.92 -4.35 -13.82
C GLU A 24 -32.12 -2.84 -13.63
N ASP A 25 -33.34 -2.39 -13.40
CA ASP A 25 -33.69 -0.99 -13.15
C ASP A 25 -33.24 -0.50 -11.77
N CYS A 26 -32.93 -1.42 -10.85
CA CYS A 26 -32.46 -1.13 -9.49
C CYS A 26 -30.93 -1.22 -9.36
N ILE A 27 -30.23 -1.71 -10.40
CA ILE A 27 -28.79 -1.84 -10.44
C ILE A 27 -28.18 -0.64 -11.16
N GLY A 28 -27.49 0.22 -10.40
CA GLY A 28 -26.76 1.34 -10.99
C GLY A 28 -25.67 0.88 -11.95
N THR A 29 -25.70 1.34 -13.19
CA THR A 29 -24.64 1.08 -14.18
C THR A 29 -23.36 1.78 -13.75
N LYS A 30 -22.32 1.02 -13.40
CA LYS A 30 -20.97 1.54 -13.22
C LYS A 30 -20.47 2.06 -14.57
N LYS A 31 -20.33 3.39 -14.73
CA LYS A 31 -19.60 3.96 -15.87
C LYS A 31 -18.15 3.46 -15.83
N LYS A 32 -17.78 2.58 -16.77
CA LYS A 32 -16.49 1.89 -16.82
C LYS A 32 -15.26 2.79 -17.07
N ASN A 33 -15.40 4.08 -17.37
CA ASN A 33 -14.30 4.94 -17.83
C ASN A 33 -14.31 6.36 -17.25
N GLY A 34 -14.70 6.53 -15.99
CA GLY A 34 -14.58 7.82 -15.33
C GLY A 34 -13.09 8.22 -15.16
N ILE A 35 -12.76 9.48 -15.45
CA ILE A 35 -11.46 10.04 -15.09
C ILE A 35 -11.45 10.16 -13.57
N THR A 36 -10.40 9.65 -12.92
CA THR A 36 -10.24 9.72 -11.47
C THR A 36 -9.06 10.59 -11.10
N VAL A 37 -9.23 11.42 -10.07
CA VAL A 37 -8.15 12.15 -9.41
C VAL A 37 -7.82 11.43 -8.11
N MET A 38 -6.54 11.18 -7.87
CA MET A 38 -6.06 10.55 -6.65
C MET A 38 -5.38 11.60 -5.77
N CYS A 39 -5.62 11.52 -4.47
CA CYS A 39 -4.93 12.36 -3.50
C CYS A 39 -4.46 11.56 -2.29
N TRP A 40 -3.52 12.13 -1.59
CA TRP A 40 -2.94 11.65 -0.36
C TRP A 40 -2.94 12.79 0.67
N GLY A 41 -3.02 12.47 1.94
CA GLY A 41 -2.92 13.44 3.03
C GLY A 41 -2.45 12.76 4.31
N MET A 42 -2.02 13.56 5.27
CA MET A 42 -1.52 13.13 6.55
C MET A 42 -2.20 13.90 7.68
N ILE A 43 -2.59 13.21 8.73
CA ILE A 43 -3.20 13.79 9.92
C ILE A 43 -2.60 13.21 11.20
N SER A 44 -2.65 13.96 12.26
CA SER A 44 -2.31 13.52 13.61
C SER A 44 -3.14 14.30 14.63
N TRP A 45 -3.11 13.91 15.88
CA TRP A 45 -3.72 14.68 16.97
C TRP A 45 -3.19 16.12 17.00
N ASN A 46 -4.10 17.08 17.06
CA ASN A 46 -3.81 18.53 17.00
C ASN A 46 -2.99 18.99 15.79
N TRP A 47 -3.04 18.24 14.68
CA TRP A 47 -2.25 18.59 13.53
C TRP A 47 -2.87 18.11 12.22
N LYS A 48 -2.92 19.02 11.24
CA LYS A 48 -3.24 18.74 9.85
C LYS A 48 -1.96 18.80 9.03
N GLY A 49 -1.58 17.68 8.46
CA GLY A 49 -0.37 17.54 7.68
C GLY A 49 -0.52 17.98 6.23
N PRO A 50 0.52 17.70 5.44
CA PRO A 50 0.51 18.04 4.02
C PRO A 50 -0.54 17.24 3.25
N PHE A 51 -0.93 17.82 2.11
CA PHE A 51 -1.82 17.23 1.14
C PHE A 51 -1.15 17.14 -0.22
N HIS A 52 -1.36 16.06 -0.94
CA HIS A 52 -0.77 15.83 -2.25
C HIS A 52 -1.82 15.29 -3.22
N ILE A 53 -1.86 15.87 -4.41
CA ILE A 53 -2.72 15.43 -5.50
C ILE A 53 -1.83 14.83 -6.59
N TRP A 54 -2.17 13.60 -6.99
CA TRP A 54 -1.40 12.87 -7.99
C TRP A 54 -1.73 13.36 -9.40
N ALA A 55 -0.81 14.12 -10.00
CA ALA A 55 -0.89 14.47 -11.42
C ALA A 55 -0.70 13.22 -12.31
N LYS A 56 -1.16 13.29 -13.54
CA LYS A 56 -0.88 12.24 -14.52
C LYS A 56 0.58 12.34 -14.96
N GLU A 57 1.33 11.23 -14.90
CA GLU A 57 2.73 11.20 -15.35
C GLU A 57 2.84 11.52 -16.85
N THR A 58 3.80 12.36 -17.20
CA THR A 58 4.20 12.63 -18.58
C THR A 58 4.97 11.44 -19.17
N LYS A 59 5.24 11.49 -20.47
CA LYS A 59 6.06 10.44 -21.13
C LYS A 59 7.51 10.50 -20.66
N GLU A 60 8.01 11.71 -20.42
CA GLU A 60 9.36 11.99 -19.94
C GLU A 60 9.57 11.46 -18.52
N GLU A 61 8.64 11.76 -17.61
CA GLU A 61 8.66 11.25 -16.22
C GLU A 61 8.62 9.72 -16.18
N LYS A 62 7.84 9.09 -17.04
CA LYS A 62 7.81 7.62 -17.16
C LYS A 62 9.12 7.03 -17.64
N ALA A 63 9.77 7.69 -18.61
CA ALA A 63 11.06 7.25 -19.14
C ALA A 63 12.17 7.40 -18.09
N GLU A 64 12.16 8.51 -17.35
CA GLU A 64 13.11 8.75 -16.24
C GLU A 64 12.91 7.74 -15.11
N ALA A 65 11.67 7.50 -14.71
CA ALA A 65 11.33 6.49 -13.70
C ALA A 65 11.78 5.08 -14.11
N LYS A 66 11.67 4.73 -15.40
CA LYS A 66 12.18 3.45 -15.91
C LYS A 66 13.69 3.35 -15.76
N LYS A 67 14.44 4.38 -16.13
CA LYS A 67 15.90 4.44 -15.94
C LYS A 67 16.27 4.31 -14.47
N GLY A 68 15.62 5.05 -13.59
CA GLY A 68 15.88 4.98 -12.16
C GLY A 68 15.64 3.58 -11.57
N VAL A 69 14.59 2.88 -12.00
CA VAL A 69 14.35 1.48 -11.63
C VAL A 69 15.45 0.55 -12.14
N GLU A 70 15.90 0.75 -13.36
CA GLU A 70 17.01 -0.06 -13.93
C GLU A 70 18.32 0.16 -13.17
N GLU A 71 18.64 1.40 -12.82
CA GLU A 71 19.82 1.76 -12.02
C GLU A 71 19.75 1.16 -10.61
N TRP A 72 18.61 1.32 -9.93
CA TRP A 72 18.38 0.68 -8.63
C TRP A 72 18.58 -0.83 -8.69
N ASN A 73 18.00 -1.48 -9.70
CA ASN A 73 18.09 -2.93 -9.83
C ASN A 73 19.51 -3.42 -10.14
N LYS A 74 20.29 -2.67 -10.91
CA LYS A 74 21.71 -2.97 -11.14
C LYS A 74 22.53 -2.88 -9.84
N GLU A 75 22.26 -1.85 -9.03
CA GLU A 75 22.96 -1.70 -7.75
C GLU A 75 22.53 -2.80 -6.76
N ALA A 76 21.24 -3.13 -6.72
CA ALA A 76 20.73 -4.24 -5.93
C ALA A 76 21.37 -5.59 -6.35
N GLU A 77 21.62 -5.79 -7.66
CA GLU A 77 22.30 -6.99 -8.17
C GLU A 77 23.74 -7.07 -7.70
N ARG A 78 24.48 -5.97 -7.81
CA ARG A 78 25.89 -5.90 -7.32
C ARG A 78 25.96 -6.20 -5.82
N LYS A 79 25.08 -5.59 -5.03
CA LYS A 79 24.99 -5.83 -3.58
C LYS A 79 24.64 -7.28 -3.26
N GLU A 80 23.71 -7.87 -4.02
CA GLU A 80 23.32 -9.28 -3.87
C GLU A 80 24.49 -10.21 -4.16
N ASP A 81 25.24 -9.94 -5.24
CA ASP A 81 26.41 -10.73 -5.63
C ASP A 81 27.54 -10.62 -4.59
N GLN A 82 27.78 -9.40 -4.09
CA GLN A 82 28.77 -9.17 -3.03
C GLN A 82 28.41 -9.93 -1.76
N LEU A 83 27.18 -9.79 -1.25
CA LEU A 83 26.72 -10.49 -0.04
C LEU A 83 26.81 -12.01 -0.19
N ASN A 84 26.45 -12.53 -1.36
CA ASN A 84 26.55 -13.97 -1.62
C ASN A 84 28.02 -14.43 -1.75
N ALA A 85 28.91 -13.59 -2.26
CA ALA A 85 30.34 -13.90 -2.35
C ALA A 85 31.00 -13.93 -0.96
N GLU A 86 30.72 -12.92 -0.13
CA GLU A 86 31.19 -12.86 1.26
C GLU A 86 30.71 -14.07 2.06
N TRP A 87 29.40 -14.39 1.95
CA TRP A 87 28.82 -15.54 2.65
C TRP A 87 29.45 -16.87 2.21
N ARG A 88 29.74 -17.07 0.91
CA ARG A 88 30.42 -18.28 0.41
C ARG A 88 31.86 -18.45 0.95
N GLY A 89 32.45 -17.38 1.44
CA GLY A 89 33.74 -17.41 2.13
C GLY A 89 33.67 -17.87 3.58
N THR A 90 32.48 -17.98 4.17
CA THR A 90 32.30 -18.31 5.59
C THR A 90 32.35 -19.82 5.85
N GLU A 91 32.77 -20.19 7.08
CA GLU A 91 32.74 -21.58 7.54
C GLU A 91 31.31 -22.14 7.61
N GLU A 92 30.36 -21.30 8.03
CA GLU A 92 28.92 -21.65 8.04
C GLU A 92 28.46 -22.15 6.66
N TRP A 93 28.82 -21.45 5.59
CA TRP A 93 28.46 -21.88 4.23
C TRP A 93 29.09 -23.22 3.86
N ARG A 94 30.34 -23.49 4.27
CA ARG A 94 31.01 -24.77 4.00
C ARG A 94 30.26 -25.93 4.64
N VAL A 95 29.95 -25.79 5.93
CA VAL A 95 29.17 -26.81 6.68
C VAL A 95 27.80 -27.04 6.05
N LEU A 96 27.09 -25.97 5.74
CA LEU A 96 25.76 -26.07 5.12
C LEU A 96 25.82 -26.74 3.74
N LYS A 97 26.87 -26.48 2.97
CA LYS A 97 27.08 -27.10 1.65
C LYS A 97 27.37 -28.59 1.76
N GLU A 98 28.15 -29.01 2.75
CA GLU A 98 28.40 -30.43 3.01
C GLU A 98 27.14 -31.17 3.34
N VAL A 99 26.30 -30.61 4.26
CA VAL A 99 24.99 -31.16 4.62
C VAL A 99 24.08 -31.25 3.40
N GLU A 100 24.08 -30.24 2.52
CA GLU A 100 23.30 -30.26 1.28
C GLU A 100 23.75 -31.38 0.35
N LEU A 101 25.06 -31.57 0.18
CA LEU A 101 25.62 -32.63 -0.65
C LEU A 101 25.28 -34.02 -0.11
N GLU A 102 25.34 -34.23 1.19
CA GLU A 102 24.96 -35.48 1.83
C GLU A 102 23.45 -35.77 1.65
N ALA A 103 22.62 -34.76 1.87
CA ALA A 103 21.17 -34.87 1.64
C ALA A 103 20.83 -35.20 0.18
N LEU A 104 21.57 -34.63 -0.78
CA LEU A 104 21.42 -34.95 -2.21
C LEU A 104 21.84 -36.40 -2.53
N ARG A 105 22.93 -36.89 -1.93
CA ARG A 105 23.38 -38.28 -2.10
C ARG A 105 22.34 -39.25 -1.53
N ALA A 106 21.87 -39.01 -0.31
CA ALA A 106 20.82 -39.81 0.32
C ALA A 106 19.52 -39.84 -0.51
N SER A 107 19.09 -38.67 -0.99
CA SER A 107 17.90 -38.53 -1.85
C SER A 107 18.03 -39.30 -3.17
N ARG A 108 19.19 -39.37 -3.78
CA ARG A 108 19.46 -40.16 -4.99
C ARG A 108 19.36 -41.64 -4.70
N GLY A 109 19.95 -42.11 -3.60
CA GLY A 109 19.87 -43.51 -3.15
C GLY A 109 18.43 -43.97 -2.88
N LEU A 110 17.66 -43.14 -2.18
CA LEU A 110 16.23 -43.45 -1.91
C LEU A 110 15.39 -43.47 -3.18
N ARG A 111 15.63 -42.62 -4.16
CA ARG A 111 14.95 -42.67 -5.46
C ARG A 111 15.32 -43.88 -6.28
N ALA A 112 16.57 -44.32 -6.25
CA ALA A 112 17.03 -45.51 -6.93
C ALA A 112 16.32 -46.77 -6.33
N ALA A 113 16.37 -46.91 -5.01
CA ALA A 113 15.72 -48.02 -4.31
C ALA A 113 14.19 -48.05 -4.48
N ALA A 114 13.52 -46.88 -4.52
CA ALA A 114 12.09 -46.81 -4.80
C ALA A 114 11.75 -47.26 -6.23
N ARG A 115 12.60 -46.83 -7.21
CA ARG A 115 12.43 -47.24 -8.61
C ARG A 115 12.56 -48.76 -8.82
N GLU A 116 13.50 -49.37 -8.13
CA GLU A 116 13.65 -50.84 -8.16
C GLU A 116 12.41 -51.59 -7.61
N ARG A 117 11.73 -50.96 -6.63
CA ARG A 117 10.50 -51.53 -6.05
C ARG A 117 9.23 -51.13 -6.82
N GLY A 118 9.33 -50.35 -7.90
CA GLY A 118 8.19 -49.85 -8.65
C GLY A 118 7.36 -48.80 -7.88
N GLU A 119 7.90 -48.21 -6.83
CA GLU A 119 7.23 -47.22 -5.97
C GLU A 119 7.52 -45.79 -6.45
N LYS A 120 6.51 -44.91 -6.40
CA LYS A 120 6.68 -43.47 -6.65
C LYS A 120 6.99 -42.78 -5.32
N LEU A 121 8.29 -42.62 -5.02
CA LEU A 121 8.71 -41.88 -3.83
C LEU A 121 8.71 -40.37 -4.09
N ILE A 122 7.93 -39.64 -3.31
CA ILE A 122 7.98 -38.18 -3.23
C ILE A 122 9.09 -37.83 -2.25
N VAL A 123 10.30 -37.63 -2.76
CA VAL A 123 11.41 -37.12 -1.93
C VAL A 123 11.27 -35.61 -1.80
N PRO A 124 11.32 -35.06 -0.57
CA PRO A 124 11.33 -33.62 -0.37
C PRO A 124 12.40 -32.96 -1.25
N GLN A 125 12.08 -31.80 -1.79
CA GLN A 125 13.06 -31.04 -2.59
C GLN A 125 14.32 -30.85 -1.74
N SER A 126 15.51 -31.14 -2.33
CA SER A 126 16.77 -31.02 -1.61
C SER A 126 16.90 -29.64 -0.97
N TRP A 127 17.32 -29.63 0.28
CA TRP A 127 17.60 -28.40 0.97
C TRP A 127 18.67 -27.61 0.19
N ARG A 128 18.37 -26.36 -0.13
CA ARG A 128 19.30 -25.47 -0.80
C ARG A 128 19.81 -24.46 0.20
N ALA A 129 21.11 -24.24 0.20
CA ALA A 129 21.70 -23.16 0.97
C ALA A 129 20.99 -21.83 0.67
N LYS A 130 20.64 -21.08 1.72
CA LYS A 130 20.00 -19.77 1.56
C LYS A 130 20.92 -18.85 0.79
N LYS A 131 20.39 -18.18 -0.23
CA LYS A 131 21.04 -17.06 -0.87
C LYS A 131 20.46 -15.75 -0.34
N PHE A 132 21.32 -14.79 -0.12
CA PHE A 132 20.86 -13.43 0.11
C PHE A 132 20.16 -12.94 -1.16
N LYS A 133 19.01 -12.27 -0.95
CA LYS A 133 18.27 -11.60 -2.01
C LYS A 133 18.08 -10.15 -1.62
N VAL A 134 18.47 -9.24 -2.50
CA VAL A 134 18.24 -7.81 -2.34
C VAL A 134 16.95 -7.44 -3.07
N VAL A 135 16.20 -6.55 -2.48
CA VAL A 135 14.89 -6.15 -3.01
C VAL A 135 15.04 -5.38 -4.32
N ARG A 136 14.26 -5.76 -5.31
CA ARG A 136 14.19 -5.11 -6.62
C ARG A 136 12.99 -4.17 -6.69
N ALA A 137 13.20 -3.01 -7.28
CA ALA A 137 12.12 -2.10 -7.62
C ALA A 137 11.39 -2.59 -8.88
N LYS A 138 10.10 -2.27 -8.98
CA LYS A 138 9.27 -2.62 -10.14
C LYS A 138 8.39 -1.45 -10.53
N ARG A 139 8.30 -1.18 -11.83
CA ARG A 139 7.28 -0.30 -12.41
C ARG A 139 6.11 -1.14 -12.92
N LYS A 140 4.91 -0.59 -12.77
CA LYS A 140 3.71 -1.15 -13.37
C LYS A 140 3.16 -0.13 -14.37
N ASP A 141 2.90 -0.55 -15.60
CA ASP A 141 2.21 0.28 -16.61
C ASP A 141 0.71 0.48 -16.32
N ALA A 142 0.28 0.21 -15.09
CA ALA A 142 -1.08 0.32 -14.63
C ALA A 142 -1.47 1.78 -14.31
N LYS A 143 -2.78 2.07 -14.36
CA LYS A 143 -3.38 3.39 -14.05
C LYS A 143 -3.24 3.83 -12.57
N GLY A 144 -2.52 3.11 -11.73
CA GLY A 144 -2.38 3.37 -10.29
C GLY A 144 -1.02 3.95 -9.90
N ILE A 145 -0.86 4.21 -8.62
CA ILE A 145 0.41 4.62 -8.02
C ILE A 145 1.17 3.35 -7.63
N ASP A 146 2.26 3.06 -8.33
CA ASP A 146 3.17 1.97 -7.95
C ASP A 146 4.15 2.39 -6.84
N SER A 147 4.90 1.43 -6.31
CA SER A 147 5.83 1.69 -5.21
C SER A 147 6.98 2.63 -5.58
N TRP A 148 7.47 2.58 -6.82
CA TRP A 148 8.50 3.51 -7.27
C TRP A 148 8.01 4.95 -7.24
N ARG A 149 6.87 5.20 -7.87
CA ARG A 149 6.25 6.51 -7.92
C ARG A 149 5.87 7.00 -6.52
N TYR A 150 5.33 6.12 -5.69
CA TYR A 150 5.01 6.42 -4.30
C TYR A 150 6.25 6.92 -3.53
N VAL A 151 7.37 6.21 -3.64
CA VAL A 151 8.61 6.58 -2.96
C VAL A 151 9.23 7.85 -3.52
N THR A 152 9.32 7.99 -4.84
CA THR A 152 10.05 9.09 -5.48
C THR A 152 9.26 10.39 -5.54
N ALA A 153 7.95 10.33 -5.79
CA ALA A 153 7.12 11.52 -5.96
C ALA A 153 6.43 11.98 -4.67
N LEU A 154 6.29 11.13 -3.66
CA LEU A 154 5.64 11.47 -2.40
C LEU A 154 6.53 11.25 -1.17
N CYS A 155 7.06 10.04 -0.99
CA CYS A 155 7.72 9.72 0.28
C CYS A 155 8.98 10.56 0.50
N ARG A 156 9.91 10.56 -0.46
CA ARG A 156 11.17 11.31 -0.34
C ARG A 156 10.96 12.82 -0.25
N PRO A 157 10.20 13.47 -1.15
CA PRO A 157 10.07 14.92 -1.12
C PRO A 157 9.16 15.46 -0.01
N LEU A 158 8.18 14.67 0.48
CA LEU A 158 7.15 15.19 1.36
C LEU A 158 6.96 14.35 2.64
N LEU A 159 6.59 13.07 2.51
CA LEU A 159 6.19 12.26 3.66
C LEU A 159 7.33 12.07 4.67
N TRP A 160 8.52 11.68 4.21
CA TRP A 160 9.63 11.38 5.11
C TRP A 160 10.28 12.62 5.71
N SER A 161 10.32 13.75 4.97
CA SER A 161 10.71 15.04 5.55
C SER A 161 9.75 15.44 6.67
N THR A 162 8.45 15.33 6.42
CA THR A 162 7.43 15.61 7.43
C THR A 162 7.54 14.65 8.64
N CYS A 163 7.79 13.36 8.41
CA CYS A 163 7.99 12.40 9.50
C CYS A 163 9.22 12.78 10.37
N ARG A 164 10.34 13.19 9.75
CA ARG A 164 11.52 13.65 10.49
C ARG A 164 11.24 14.89 11.32
N GLU A 165 10.53 15.87 10.78
CA GLU A 165 10.08 17.05 11.54
C GLU A 165 9.21 16.67 12.74
N ARG A 166 8.28 15.71 12.53
CA ARG A 166 7.43 15.23 13.61
C ARG A 166 8.19 14.45 14.68
N LEU A 167 9.20 13.67 14.29
CA LEU A 167 10.10 12.96 15.21
C LEU A 167 10.92 13.92 16.09
N LEU A 168 11.34 15.10 15.56
CA LEU A 168 11.99 16.13 16.35
C LEU A 168 11.08 16.70 17.44
N LEU A 169 9.77 16.81 17.15
CA LEU A 169 8.78 17.34 18.10
C LEU A 169 8.28 16.24 19.06
N ASN A 170 8.21 15.01 18.62
CA ASN A 170 7.77 13.85 19.40
C ASN A 170 8.62 12.63 19.03
N PRO A 171 9.62 12.25 19.83
CA PRO A 171 10.47 11.08 19.58
C PRO A 171 9.73 9.74 19.52
N GLN A 172 8.50 9.67 20.02
CA GLN A 172 7.64 8.48 19.95
C GLN A 172 6.72 8.47 18.73
N PHE A 173 6.91 9.42 17.81
CA PHE A 173 6.11 9.47 16.59
C PHE A 173 6.31 8.19 15.76
N LEU A 174 5.18 7.60 15.33
CA LEU A 174 5.15 6.44 14.46
C LEU A 174 4.28 6.75 13.24
N LEU A 175 4.77 6.42 12.07
CA LEU A 175 3.99 6.51 10.85
C LEU A 175 2.97 5.36 10.81
N MET A 176 1.70 5.70 10.60
CA MET A 176 0.64 4.74 10.31
C MET A 176 0.20 4.89 8.85
N GLU A 177 0.18 3.80 8.12
CA GLU A 177 -0.32 3.70 6.76
C GLU A 177 -1.12 2.42 6.60
N ASP A 178 -2.04 2.40 5.66
CA ASP A 178 -2.70 1.17 5.25
C ASP A 178 -1.71 0.18 4.58
N ASN A 179 -2.20 -1.02 4.29
CA ASN A 179 -1.40 -2.06 3.62
C ASN A 179 -1.57 -2.02 2.09
N ALA A 180 -1.81 -0.84 1.50
CA ALA A 180 -1.83 -0.73 0.05
C ALA A 180 -0.51 -1.25 -0.57
N PRO A 181 -0.55 -1.90 -1.74
CA PRO A 181 0.64 -2.50 -2.34
C PRO A 181 1.81 -1.54 -2.54
N SER A 182 1.54 -0.25 -2.79
CA SER A 182 2.57 0.78 -2.91
C SER A 182 3.19 1.17 -1.55
N HIS A 183 2.40 1.12 -0.47
CA HIS A 183 2.83 1.49 0.88
C HIS A 183 3.60 0.37 1.59
N ASN A 184 3.38 -0.88 1.21
CA ASN A 184 3.95 -2.06 1.89
C ASN A 184 4.72 -2.98 0.95
N SER A 185 5.25 -2.48 -0.16
CA SER A 185 6.17 -3.24 -1.01
C SER A 185 7.53 -3.40 -0.33
N GLY A 186 8.26 -4.47 -0.66
CA GLY A 186 9.64 -4.65 -0.18
C GLY A 186 10.51 -3.43 -0.48
N PHE A 187 10.40 -2.87 -1.69
CA PHE A 187 11.12 -1.65 -2.07
C PHE A 187 10.78 -0.45 -1.17
N THR A 188 9.49 -0.18 -0.94
CA THR A 188 9.06 0.93 -0.07
C THR A 188 9.55 0.74 1.36
N ASN A 189 9.48 -0.49 1.88
CA ASN A 189 9.92 -0.80 3.24
C ASN A 189 11.44 -0.64 3.39
N GLU A 190 12.25 -1.17 2.45
CA GLU A 190 13.70 -1.04 2.48
C GLU A 190 14.14 0.42 2.45
N VAL A 191 13.57 1.21 1.54
CA VAL A 191 13.92 2.64 1.45
C VAL A 191 13.45 3.41 2.69
N ARG A 192 12.24 3.13 3.22
CA ARG A 192 11.76 3.75 4.47
C ARG A 192 12.67 3.43 5.65
N GLU A 193 13.10 2.18 5.79
CA GLU A 193 14.00 1.74 6.85
C GLU A 193 15.37 2.43 6.75
N SER A 194 15.90 2.59 5.52
CA SER A 194 17.14 3.33 5.29
C SER A 194 17.05 4.81 5.66
N GLU A 195 15.83 5.40 5.61
CA GLU A 195 15.53 6.78 6.06
C GLU A 195 15.26 6.88 7.57
N GLY A 196 15.30 5.76 8.29
CA GLY A 196 15.07 5.72 9.75
C GLY A 196 13.62 5.98 10.17
N ILE A 197 12.65 5.81 9.27
CA ILE A 197 11.23 6.05 9.57
C ILE A 197 10.56 4.77 10.07
N ALA A 198 10.19 4.77 11.36
CA ALA A 198 9.43 3.69 11.97
C ALA A 198 7.95 3.73 11.54
N LYS A 199 7.39 2.55 11.26
CA LYS A 199 6.00 2.37 10.85
C LYS A 199 5.29 1.38 11.77
N VAL A 200 4.04 1.69 12.11
CA VAL A 200 3.17 0.78 12.85
C VAL A 200 2.81 -0.42 11.98
N LYS A 201 2.86 -1.62 12.55
CA LYS A 201 2.29 -2.82 11.91
C LYS A 201 0.77 -2.71 11.93
N TRP A 202 0.19 -2.40 10.78
CA TRP A 202 -1.26 -2.23 10.67
C TRP A 202 -1.93 -3.53 10.22
N PRO A 203 -3.09 -3.91 10.81
CA PRO A 203 -3.82 -5.10 10.39
C PRO A 203 -4.28 -4.97 8.91
N PRO A 204 -4.28 -6.05 8.12
CA PRO A 204 -4.83 -6.01 6.77
C PRO A 204 -6.34 -5.77 6.82
N ASN A 205 -6.87 -5.13 5.77
CA ASN A 205 -8.31 -4.86 5.59
C ASN A 205 -8.96 -4.05 6.74
N SER A 206 -8.20 -3.19 7.41
CA SER A 206 -8.65 -2.40 8.57
C SER A 206 -8.78 -0.91 8.24
N LEU A 207 -9.49 -0.60 7.16
CA LEU A 207 -9.79 0.79 6.75
C LEU A 207 -10.59 1.53 7.82
N ASP A 208 -11.49 0.82 8.50
CA ASP A 208 -12.37 1.36 9.53
C ASP A 208 -11.62 1.86 10.78
N LEU A 209 -10.41 1.34 11.01
CA LEU A 209 -9.54 1.78 12.09
C LEU A 209 -8.66 2.98 11.70
N ASN A 210 -8.70 3.42 10.43
CA ASN A 210 -7.87 4.53 9.96
C ASN A 210 -8.65 5.86 9.99
N PRO A 211 -8.36 6.79 10.92
CA PRO A 211 -9.11 8.03 11.08
C PRO A 211 -9.18 8.89 9.81
N ILE A 212 -8.17 8.84 8.95
CA ILE A 212 -8.14 9.63 7.71
C ILE A 212 -9.24 9.19 6.73
N GLU A 213 -9.72 7.95 6.80
CA GLU A 213 -10.82 7.49 5.94
C GLU A 213 -12.13 8.20 6.26
N HIS A 214 -12.32 8.61 7.51
CA HIS A 214 -13.46 9.44 7.93
C HIS A 214 -13.34 10.86 7.39
N ILE A 215 -12.13 11.43 7.40
CA ILE A 215 -11.85 12.73 6.77
C ILE A 215 -12.10 12.66 5.25
N TRP A 216 -11.67 11.57 4.58
CA TRP A 216 -11.99 11.34 3.17
C TRP A 216 -13.50 11.25 2.90
N ARG A 217 -14.26 10.65 3.81
CA ARG A 217 -15.72 10.56 3.72
C ARG A 217 -16.36 11.94 3.84
N LEU A 218 -15.90 12.76 4.80
CA LEU A 218 -16.34 14.14 4.97
C LEU A 218 -16.06 15.00 3.74
N MET A 219 -14.83 14.92 3.18
CA MET A 219 -14.48 15.64 1.97
C MET A 219 -15.35 15.19 0.78
N LYS A 220 -15.55 13.90 0.58
CA LYS A 220 -16.42 13.38 -0.49
C LYS A 220 -17.84 13.91 -0.36
N TRP A 221 -18.39 13.98 0.84
CA TRP A 221 -19.72 14.52 1.09
C TRP A 221 -19.79 16.03 0.78
N ARG A 222 -18.79 16.82 1.16
CA ARG A 222 -18.69 18.24 0.81
C ARG A 222 -18.62 18.47 -0.70
N ILE A 223 -17.79 17.70 -1.38
CA ILE A 223 -17.63 17.74 -2.84
C ILE A 223 -18.96 17.35 -3.53
N LEU A 224 -19.69 16.37 -3.02
CA LEU A 224 -21.00 15.99 -3.53
C LEU A 224 -22.00 17.16 -3.45
N ARG A 225 -22.03 17.87 -2.32
CA ARG A 225 -22.86 19.06 -2.16
C ARG A 225 -22.50 20.18 -3.13
N ARG A 226 -21.19 20.44 -3.32
CA ARG A 226 -20.72 21.43 -4.31
C ARG A 226 -21.17 21.09 -5.71
N ARG A 227 -21.12 19.83 -6.12
CA ARG A 227 -21.58 19.37 -7.44
C ARG A 227 -23.05 19.63 -7.72
N GLY A 228 -23.86 19.83 -6.72
CA GLY A 228 -25.25 20.29 -6.89
C GLY A 228 -25.37 21.72 -7.39
N ALA A 229 -24.36 22.56 -7.11
CA ALA A 229 -24.30 23.97 -7.49
C ALA A 229 -23.21 24.27 -8.53
N GLU A 230 -22.12 23.51 -8.54
CA GLU A 230 -20.95 23.72 -9.39
C GLU A 230 -20.76 22.58 -10.37
N ARG A 231 -20.43 22.90 -11.64
CA ARG A 231 -20.13 21.91 -12.67
C ARG A 231 -18.66 21.53 -12.62
N ILE A 232 -18.32 20.42 -11.97
CA ILE A 232 -16.95 19.88 -11.87
C ILE A 232 -16.81 18.77 -12.92
N THR A 233 -16.20 19.07 -14.05
CA THR A 233 -16.15 18.17 -15.23
C THR A 233 -14.74 17.81 -15.67
N THR A 234 -13.74 18.58 -15.23
CA THR A 234 -12.33 18.36 -15.59
C THR A 234 -11.49 17.91 -14.38
N PRO A 235 -10.38 17.18 -14.62
CA PRO A 235 -9.44 16.86 -13.54
C PRO A 235 -8.92 18.08 -12.80
N ARG A 236 -8.61 19.15 -13.54
CA ARG A 236 -8.08 20.40 -12.96
C ARG A 236 -9.07 21.08 -12.01
N GLU A 237 -10.34 21.15 -12.40
CA GLU A 237 -11.40 21.67 -11.51
C GLU A 237 -11.51 20.79 -10.25
N MET A 238 -11.42 19.46 -10.40
CA MET A 238 -11.46 18.53 -9.27
C MET A 238 -10.24 18.69 -8.37
N GLU A 239 -9.05 18.90 -8.92
CA GLU A 239 -7.81 19.16 -8.15
C GLU A 239 -7.97 20.42 -7.29
N THR A 240 -8.49 21.51 -7.88
CA THR A 240 -8.79 22.76 -7.15
C THR A 240 -9.78 22.51 -6.01
N VAL A 241 -10.87 21.84 -6.31
CA VAL A 241 -11.92 21.53 -5.32
C VAL A 241 -11.37 20.64 -4.18
N LEU A 242 -10.53 19.65 -4.52
CA LEU A 242 -9.90 18.79 -3.51
C LEU A 242 -9.00 19.58 -2.58
N GLN A 243 -8.20 20.50 -3.11
CA GLN A 243 -7.33 21.37 -2.31
C GLN A 243 -8.16 22.27 -1.38
N GLU A 244 -9.17 22.94 -1.93
CA GLU A 244 -10.06 23.81 -1.14
C GLU A 244 -10.80 23.05 -0.04
N GLU A 245 -11.29 21.84 -0.31
CA GLU A 245 -11.97 21.04 0.72
C GLU A 245 -11.01 20.51 1.78
N TRP A 246 -9.77 20.18 1.40
CA TRP A 246 -8.73 19.85 2.38
C TRP A 246 -8.40 21.06 3.26
N ASP A 247 -8.28 22.25 2.68
CA ASP A 247 -7.95 23.48 3.43
C ASP A 247 -9.03 23.82 4.46
N LYS A 248 -10.30 23.50 4.16
CA LYS A 248 -11.44 23.68 5.07
C LYS A 248 -11.54 22.64 6.20
N ILE A 249 -10.76 21.53 6.13
CA ILE A 249 -10.72 20.56 7.24
C ILE A 249 -10.07 21.22 8.44
N THR A 250 -10.78 21.21 9.57
CA THR A 250 -10.32 21.82 10.83
C THR A 250 -9.61 20.80 11.72
N ILE A 251 -8.83 21.32 12.67
CA ILE A 251 -8.18 20.50 13.70
C ILE A 251 -9.22 19.79 14.57
N GLU A 252 -10.31 20.44 14.88
CA GLU A 252 -11.41 19.88 15.66
C GLU A 252 -12.05 18.67 14.96
N GLU A 253 -12.26 18.75 13.64
CA GLU A 253 -12.77 17.63 12.84
C GLU A 253 -11.80 16.45 12.86
N ILE A 254 -10.49 16.71 12.72
CA ILE A 254 -9.46 15.68 12.79
C ILE A 254 -9.44 15.02 14.16
N ASN A 255 -9.39 15.82 15.23
CA ASN A 255 -9.37 15.33 16.61
C ASN A 255 -10.62 14.52 16.95
N HIS A 256 -11.79 14.98 16.46
CA HIS A 256 -13.05 14.26 16.65
C HIS A 256 -13.03 12.86 16.06
N GLU A 257 -12.38 12.66 14.91
CA GLU A 257 -12.24 11.32 14.32
C GLU A 257 -11.15 10.46 14.98
N ILE A 258 -10.08 11.08 15.45
CA ILE A 258 -8.99 10.36 16.13
C ILE A 258 -9.43 9.88 17.52
N VAL A 259 -10.18 10.68 18.27
CA VAL A 259 -10.62 10.33 19.63
C VAL A 259 -11.57 9.12 19.67
N LYS A 260 -12.25 8.82 18.56
CA LYS A 260 -13.12 7.64 18.44
C LYS A 260 -12.36 6.32 18.31
N LEU A 261 -11.07 6.37 17.92
CA LEU A 261 -10.31 5.18 17.57
C LEU A 261 -10.22 4.16 18.73
N PRO A 262 -9.93 4.53 19.98
CA PRO A 262 -9.92 3.58 21.09
C PRO A 262 -11.24 2.82 21.26
N ASP A 263 -12.37 3.50 21.19
CA ASP A 263 -13.69 2.88 21.33
C ASP A 263 -14.02 1.97 20.14
N ILE A 264 -13.62 2.35 18.93
CA ILE A 264 -13.76 1.52 17.73
C ILE A 264 -12.91 0.24 17.89
N MET A 265 -11.68 0.36 18.39
CA MET A 265 -10.81 -0.79 18.63
C MET A 265 -11.38 -1.73 19.69
N ILE A 266 -11.90 -1.21 20.81
CA ILE A 266 -12.53 -2.01 21.85
C ILE A 266 -13.74 -2.78 21.28
N ARG A 267 -14.61 -2.13 20.52
CA ARG A 267 -15.76 -2.77 19.88
C ARG A 267 -15.33 -3.84 18.85
N CYS A 268 -14.30 -3.57 18.08
CA CYS A 268 -13.74 -4.52 17.14
C CYS A 268 -13.21 -5.78 17.86
N MET A 269 -12.50 -5.60 18.98
CA MET A 269 -12.01 -6.71 19.81
C MET A 269 -13.17 -7.52 20.42
N ALA A 270 -14.19 -6.84 20.95
CA ALA A 270 -15.40 -7.49 21.49
C ALA A 270 -16.17 -8.29 20.44
N ALA A 271 -16.12 -7.86 19.17
CA ALA A 271 -16.70 -8.57 18.03
C ALA A 271 -15.77 -9.61 17.39
N ASN A 272 -14.63 -9.93 18.03
CA ASN A 272 -13.60 -10.84 17.49
C ASN A 272 -13.19 -10.52 16.04
N GLY A 273 -13.09 -9.24 15.70
CA GLY A 273 -12.76 -8.77 14.34
C GLY A 273 -13.91 -8.92 13.32
N GLY A 274 -15.13 -9.24 13.75
CA GLY A 274 -16.28 -9.34 12.86
C GLY A 274 -16.78 -7.97 12.38
N ASN A 275 -17.40 -7.90 11.20
CA ASN A 275 -17.78 -6.65 10.52
C ASN A 275 -18.95 -5.85 11.20
N LYS A 276 -19.52 -6.34 12.32
CA LYS A 276 -20.69 -5.74 12.98
C LYS A 276 -20.36 -4.79 14.14
N PHE A 277 -19.10 -4.43 14.31
CA PHE A 277 -18.69 -3.55 15.42
C PHE A 277 -18.93 -2.05 15.16
N GLN A 278 -19.36 -1.69 13.96
CA GLN A 278 -19.65 -0.30 13.56
C GLN A 278 -21.11 0.13 13.79
N SER A 279 -21.98 -0.80 14.18
CA SER A 279 -23.40 -0.51 14.43
C SER A 279 -23.66 -0.01 15.84
#